data_e274f9789878888c01db49e1300a4963
#
_entry.id   e274f9789878888c01db49e1300a4963
#
_cell.length_a   1.000
_cell.length_b   1.000
_cell.length_c   1.000
_cell.angle_alpha   90.00
_cell.angle_beta   90.00
_cell.angle_gamma   90.00
#
_symmetry.space_group_name_H-M   'P 1'
#
loop_
_entity.id
_entity.type
_entity.pdbx_description
1 polymer ?
#
loop_
_entity_poly.entity_id
_entity_poly.type
_entity_poly.pdbx_seq_one_letter_code
_entity_poly.pdbx_strand_id
1 'polypeptide(L)'
;KIKEQPLPLKMRFEKYSKFFERKAKSVNINEFVVFLRQIAVMTNAGISLRESLFEAANSTTDPMLTRIAKEAMDDIDSGLNLSTSLKRFEDSLGSIAIALIETGEQTGELAGSFFKLATILEQSEANRKKMKKALRMPMMTSIALIGAFVFLILMVVPKFKSIFVKFGSDLPLPTQLLLGMEYLLHNYGLFLLA
;
A
#
# COMPACT_ATOMS: atom_id res chain seq x y z
N LYS A 1 -23.25 -28.46 -13.81
CA LYS A 1 -22.59 -27.20 -14.29
C LYS A 1 -23.37 -26.03 -13.71
N ILE A 2 -22.90 -25.50 -12.60
CA ILE A 2 -23.46 -24.31 -11.95
C ILE A 2 -22.90 -23.12 -12.73
N LYS A 3 -23.77 -22.38 -13.45
CA LYS A 3 -23.43 -21.11 -14.06
C LYS A 3 -23.34 -20.06 -12.93
N GLU A 4 -22.15 -19.60 -12.62
CA GLU A 4 -21.95 -18.42 -11.79
C GLU A 4 -22.55 -17.20 -12.55
N GLN A 5 -23.62 -16.65 -12.00
CA GLN A 5 -24.19 -15.40 -12.52
C GLN A 5 -23.25 -14.24 -12.13
N PRO A 6 -22.95 -13.34 -13.07
CA PRO A 6 -22.13 -12.17 -12.76
C PRO A 6 -22.86 -11.29 -11.73
N LEU A 7 -22.18 -10.98 -10.63
CA LEU A 7 -22.65 -10.08 -9.57
C LEU A 7 -23.18 -8.77 -10.17
N PRO A 8 -24.39 -8.30 -9.76
CA PRO A 8 -24.99 -7.08 -10.28
C PRO A 8 -24.06 -5.88 -10.08
N LEU A 9 -24.00 -5.00 -11.09
CA LEU A 9 -23.15 -3.82 -11.14
C LEU A 9 -23.17 -2.98 -9.84
N LYS A 10 -24.32 -2.87 -9.18
CA LYS A 10 -24.48 -2.20 -7.87
C LYS A 10 -23.54 -2.74 -6.80
N MET A 11 -23.39 -4.08 -6.69
CA MET A 11 -22.48 -4.70 -5.70
C MET A 11 -20.99 -4.50 -6.05
N ARG A 12 -20.64 -4.34 -7.32
CA ARG A 12 -19.28 -3.99 -7.73
C ARG A 12 -18.94 -2.55 -7.32
N PHE A 13 -19.85 -1.61 -7.52
CA PHE A 13 -19.66 -0.21 -7.10
C PHE A 13 -19.58 -0.07 -5.58
N GLU A 14 -20.41 -0.78 -4.80
CA GLU A 14 -20.29 -0.80 -3.34
C GLU A 14 -18.97 -1.38 -2.83
N LYS A 15 -18.44 -2.39 -3.52
CA LYS A 15 -17.12 -2.95 -3.17
C LYS A 15 -15.99 -1.97 -3.47
N TYR A 16 -16.09 -1.20 -4.54
CA TYR A 16 -15.12 -0.15 -4.88
C TYR A 16 -15.27 1.08 -3.98
N SER A 17 -16.49 1.51 -3.64
CA SER A 17 -16.71 2.62 -2.70
C SER A 17 -16.17 2.30 -1.31
N LYS A 18 -16.43 1.08 -0.80
CA LYS A 18 -15.86 0.60 0.47
C LYS A 18 -14.32 0.50 0.44
N PHE A 19 -13.73 0.18 -0.70
CA PHE A 19 -12.27 0.18 -0.84
C PHE A 19 -11.69 1.60 -0.83
N PHE A 20 -12.36 2.57 -1.45
CA PHE A 20 -11.99 3.99 -1.40
C PHE A 20 -12.23 4.60 -0.02
N GLU A 21 -13.33 4.28 0.66
CA GLU A 21 -13.61 4.68 2.03
C GLU A 21 -12.60 4.09 3.03
N ARG A 22 -12.16 2.83 2.84
CA ARG A 22 -11.06 2.22 3.62
C ARG A 22 -9.74 2.99 3.45
N LYS A 23 -9.44 3.48 2.25
CA LYS A 23 -8.23 4.25 1.99
C LYS A 23 -8.29 5.66 2.60
N ALA A 24 -9.46 6.24 2.73
CA ALA A 24 -9.70 7.52 3.40
C ALA A 24 -9.65 7.44 4.93
N LYS A 25 -9.75 6.22 5.51
CA LYS A 25 -9.75 5.96 6.97
C LYS A 25 -8.40 5.48 7.51
N SER A 26 -7.34 5.37 6.71
CA SER A 26 -6.04 4.92 7.21
C SER A 26 -5.29 6.07 7.86
N VAL A 27 -4.84 5.83 9.07
CA VAL A 27 -3.96 6.72 9.84
C VAL A 27 -2.63 6.90 9.12
N ASN A 28 -2.05 8.10 9.17
CA ASN A 28 -0.70 8.34 8.69
C ASN A 28 0.30 7.58 9.60
N ILE A 29 1.01 6.60 9.05
CA ILE A 29 1.92 5.74 9.82
C ILE A 29 3.01 6.55 10.53
N ASN A 30 3.55 7.60 9.93
CA ASN A 30 4.59 8.41 10.56
C ASN A 30 4.03 9.18 11.78
N GLU A 31 2.85 9.78 11.64
CA GLU A 31 2.15 10.45 12.74
C GLU A 31 1.80 9.45 13.84
N PHE A 32 1.35 8.25 13.47
CA PHE A 32 0.99 7.20 14.42
C PHE A 32 2.19 6.72 15.24
N VAL A 33 3.35 6.57 14.62
CA VAL A 33 4.61 6.25 15.33
C VAL A 33 4.96 7.31 16.36
N VAL A 34 4.88 8.60 15.98
CA VAL A 34 5.16 9.72 16.90
C VAL A 34 4.15 9.73 18.06
N PHE A 35 2.87 9.58 17.75
CA PHE A 35 1.77 9.51 18.71
C PHE A 35 1.99 8.38 19.73
N LEU A 36 2.30 7.17 19.28
CA LEU A 36 2.58 6.02 20.15
C LEU A 36 3.81 6.25 21.02
N ARG A 37 4.89 6.82 20.48
CA ARG A 37 6.11 7.13 21.25
C ARG A 37 5.84 8.16 22.34
N GLN A 38 5.05 9.17 22.03
CA GLN A 38 4.69 10.19 23.03
C GLN A 38 3.90 9.56 24.18
N ILE A 39 2.87 8.78 23.91
CA ILE A 39 2.09 8.07 24.94
C ILE A 39 3.03 7.13 25.74
N ALA A 40 3.90 6.38 25.05
CA ALA A 40 4.83 5.45 25.70
C ALA A 40 5.76 6.16 26.70
N VAL A 41 6.36 7.29 26.29
CA VAL A 41 7.27 8.08 27.14
C VAL A 41 6.52 8.62 28.37
N MET A 42 5.36 9.19 28.17
CA MET A 42 4.55 9.78 29.26
C MET A 42 4.06 8.70 30.23
N THR A 43 3.54 7.60 29.71
CA THR A 43 3.07 6.47 30.55
C THR A 43 4.23 5.83 31.32
N ASN A 44 5.41 5.71 30.68
CA ASN A 44 6.61 5.21 31.35
C ASN A 44 7.14 6.15 32.44
N ALA A 45 6.88 7.46 32.32
CA ALA A 45 7.18 8.45 33.34
C ALA A 45 6.11 8.48 34.48
N GLY A 46 5.12 7.61 34.46
CA GLY A 46 4.09 7.52 35.47
C GLY A 46 2.89 8.46 35.24
N ILE A 47 2.83 9.14 34.11
CA ILE A 47 1.67 9.97 33.73
C ILE A 47 0.51 9.03 33.38
N SER A 48 -0.70 9.40 33.78
CA SER A 48 -1.88 8.57 33.52
C SER A 48 -2.10 8.36 32.02
N LEU A 49 -2.63 7.20 31.65
CA LEU A 49 -2.95 6.88 30.24
C LEU A 49 -3.86 7.92 29.62
N ARG A 50 -4.87 8.38 30.37
CA ARG A 50 -5.81 9.41 29.92
C ARG A 50 -5.11 10.73 29.59
N GLU A 51 -4.25 11.19 30.47
CA GLU A 51 -3.45 12.42 30.27
C GLU A 51 -2.51 12.27 29.07
N SER A 52 -1.86 11.11 28.98
CA SER A 52 -0.95 10.80 27.86
C SER A 52 -1.68 10.81 26.50
N LEU A 53 -2.91 10.27 26.46
CA LEU A 53 -3.77 10.32 25.27
C LEU A 53 -4.18 11.76 24.92
N PHE A 54 -4.52 12.57 25.94
CA PHE A 54 -4.91 13.97 25.76
C PHE A 54 -3.78 14.79 25.15
N GLU A 55 -2.58 14.71 25.70
CA GLU A 55 -1.41 15.42 25.20
C GLU A 55 -0.99 14.97 23.80
N ALA A 56 -1.04 13.64 23.56
CA ALA A 56 -0.75 13.09 22.23
C ALA A 56 -1.79 13.55 21.18
N ALA A 57 -3.08 13.63 21.58
CA ALA A 57 -4.15 14.12 20.70
C ALA A 57 -3.98 15.60 20.32
N ASN A 58 -3.46 16.41 21.25
CA ASN A 58 -3.20 17.83 21.00
C ASN A 58 -1.95 18.06 20.14
N SER A 59 -1.01 17.12 20.14
CA SER A 59 0.27 17.23 19.43
C SER A 59 0.20 16.70 17.99
N THR A 60 -0.75 15.80 17.68
CA THR A 60 -0.87 15.21 16.34
C THR A 60 -1.61 16.12 15.37
N THR A 61 -1.19 16.09 14.10
CA THR A 61 -1.89 16.77 13.00
C THR A 61 -2.88 15.85 12.27
N ASP A 62 -2.90 14.56 12.59
CA ASP A 62 -3.80 13.58 11.98
C ASP A 62 -5.18 13.61 12.67
N PRO A 63 -6.24 14.04 11.96
CA PRO A 63 -7.57 14.17 12.55
C PRO A 63 -8.17 12.83 12.97
N MET A 64 -7.71 11.72 12.35
CA MET A 64 -8.18 10.40 12.72
C MET A 64 -7.57 9.95 14.06
N LEU A 65 -6.30 10.21 14.31
CA LEU A 65 -5.66 9.95 15.61
C LEU A 65 -6.27 10.79 16.71
N THR A 66 -6.53 12.07 16.46
CA THR A 66 -7.23 12.96 17.41
C THR A 66 -8.59 12.41 17.77
N ARG A 67 -9.34 11.92 16.80
CA ARG A 67 -10.66 11.32 17.02
C ARG A 67 -10.55 10.03 17.84
N ILE A 68 -9.63 9.13 17.47
CA ILE A 68 -9.39 7.86 18.16
C ILE A 68 -9.03 8.11 19.63
N ALA A 69 -8.14 9.07 19.89
CA ALA A 69 -7.74 9.42 21.26
C ALA A 69 -8.91 9.97 22.09
N LYS A 70 -9.74 10.85 21.50
CA LYS A 70 -10.92 11.40 22.19
C LYS A 70 -11.91 10.30 22.56
N GLU A 71 -12.28 9.45 21.60
CA GLU A 71 -13.20 8.35 21.86
C GLU A 71 -12.62 7.34 22.88
N ALA A 72 -11.30 7.10 22.83
CA ALA A 72 -10.63 6.24 23.81
C ALA A 72 -10.63 6.85 25.22
N MET A 73 -10.43 8.17 25.35
CA MET A 73 -10.52 8.85 26.66
C MET A 73 -11.92 8.76 27.25
N ASP A 74 -12.97 8.98 26.44
CA ASP A 74 -14.37 8.88 26.88
C ASP A 74 -14.70 7.45 27.35
N ASP A 75 -14.20 6.44 26.65
CA ASP A 75 -14.39 5.04 27.01
C ASP A 75 -13.64 4.66 28.31
N ILE A 76 -12.39 5.14 28.47
CA ILE A 76 -11.60 4.93 29.70
C ILE A 76 -12.28 5.62 30.89
N ASP A 77 -12.80 6.83 30.73
CA ASP A 77 -13.55 7.55 31.75
C ASP A 77 -14.84 6.79 32.14
N SER A 78 -15.38 5.99 31.22
CA SER A 78 -16.53 5.09 31.47
C SER A 78 -16.12 3.73 32.05
N GLY A 79 -14.83 3.47 32.29
CA GLY A 79 -14.31 2.24 32.88
C GLY A 79 -14.05 1.12 31.88
N LEU A 80 -14.05 1.41 30.57
CA LEU A 80 -13.69 0.45 29.54
C LEU A 80 -12.17 0.35 29.39
N ASN A 81 -11.72 -0.84 29.00
CA ASN A 81 -10.33 -1.07 28.67
C ASN A 81 -9.95 -0.37 27.35
N LEU A 82 -8.71 0.14 27.26
CA LEU A 82 -8.21 0.78 26.05
C LEU A 82 -8.28 -0.13 24.83
N SER A 83 -7.87 -1.40 24.96
CA SER A 83 -7.92 -2.38 23.88
C SER A 83 -9.34 -2.57 23.34
N THR A 84 -10.34 -2.61 24.24
CA THR A 84 -11.75 -2.72 23.86
C THR A 84 -12.24 -1.49 23.10
N SER A 85 -11.87 -0.30 23.56
CA SER A 85 -12.16 0.95 22.88
C SER A 85 -11.58 1.00 21.47
N LEU A 86 -10.33 0.57 21.31
CA LEU A 86 -9.61 0.62 20.04
C LEU A 86 -10.07 -0.44 19.02
N LYS A 87 -10.74 -1.52 19.43
CA LYS A 87 -11.24 -2.57 18.51
C LYS A 87 -12.13 -2.03 17.39
N ARG A 88 -12.93 -0.98 17.65
CA ARG A 88 -13.75 -0.33 16.61
C ARG A 88 -12.93 0.34 15.50
N PHE A 89 -11.68 0.62 15.78
CA PHE A 89 -10.73 1.25 14.84
C PHE A 89 -9.71 0.28 14.26
N GLU A 90 -9.93 -1.03 14.38
CA GLU A 90 -9.00 -2.06 13.91
C GLU A 90 -8.67 -1.90 12.41
N ASP A 91 -9.64 -1.53 11.58
CA ASP A 91 -9.43 -1.27 10.14
C ASP A 91 -8.44 -0.11 9.88
N SER A 92 -8.30 0.83 10.83
CA SER A 92 -7.43 2.01 10.70
C SER A 92 -6.07 1.84 11.37
N LEU A 93 -6.04 1.16 12.52
CA LEU A 93 -4.84 0.95 13.34
C LEU A 93 -4.11 -0.36 13.02
N GLY A 94 -4.84 -1.36 12.51
CA GLY A 94 -4.36 -2.71 12.26
C GLY A 94 -4.52 -3.65 13.46
N SER A 95 -4.75 -4.94 13.19
CA SER A 95 -4.97 -5.97 14.22
C SER A 95 -3.76 -6.15 15.16
N ILE A 96 -2.54 -5.97 14.64
CA ILE A 96 -1.30 -6.05 15.43
C ILE A 96 -1.28 -4.97 16.52
N ALA A 97 -1.76 -3.75 16.22
CA ALA A 97 -1.83 -2.67 17.20
C ALA A 97 -2.77 -3.05 18.36
N ILE A 98 -3.96 -3.54 18.03
CA ILE A 98 -4.95 -3.95 19.04
C ILE A 98 -4.40 -5.09 19.91
N ALA A 99 -3.83 -6.13 19.31
CA ALA A 99 -3.28 -7.28 20.03
C ALA A 99 -2.13 -6.91 21.00
N LEU A 100 -1.22 -6.02 20.57
CA LEU A 100 -0.12 -5.56 21.41
C LEU A 100 -0.60 -4.70 22.58
N ILE A 101 -1.57 -3.81 22.35
CA ILE A 101 -2.17 -2.97 23.39
C ILE A 101 -2.95 -3.85 24.40
N GLU A 102 -3.71 -4.82 23.92
CA GLU A 102 -4.43 -5.78 24.75
C GLU A 102 -3.46 -6.57 25.65
N THR A 103 -2.36 -7.05 25.06
CA THR A 103 -1.30 -7.73 25.84
C THR A 103 -0.69 -6.81 26.91
N GLY A 104 -0.36 -5.56 26.54
CA GLY A 104 0.19 -4.58 27.48
C GLY A 104 -0.77 -4.21 28.61
N GLU A 105 -2.06 -4.15 28.30
CA GLU A 105 -3.12 -3.88 29.27
C GLU A 105 -3.28 -5.04 30.26
N GLN A 106 -3.27 -6.28 29.78
CA GLN A 106 -3.35 -7.48 30.61
C GLN A 106 -2.11 -7.68 31.51
N THR A 107 -0.93 -7.31 31.03
CA THR A 107 0.32 -7.46 31.78
C THR A 107 0.67 -6.23 32.64
N GLY A 108 -0.07 -5.13 32.48
CA GLY A 108 0.23 -3.85 33.12
C GLY A 108 1.42 -3.10 32.49
N GLU A 109 1.93 -3.56 31.32
CA GLU A 109 3.09 -3.00 30.65
C GLU A 109 2.70 -2.26 29.37
N LEU A 110 1.77 -1.33 29.47
CA LEU A 110 1.26 -0.54 28.34
C LEU A 110 2.36 0.29 27.68
N ALA A 111 3.24 0.91 28.46
CA ALA A 111 4.35 1.73 27.95
C ALA A 111 5.26 0.92 27.00
N GLY A 112 5.67 -0.28 27.44
CA GLY A 112 6.48 -1.20 26.64
C GLY A 112 5.76 -1.64 25.35
N SER A 113 4.45 -1.89 25.45
CA SER A 113 3.64 -2.28 24.29
C SER A 113 3.53 -1.16 23.25
N PHE A 114 3.38 0.09 23.67
CA PHE A 114 3.38 1.26 22.76
C PHE A 114 4.75 1.45 22.11
N PHE A 115 5.86 1.33 22.85
CA PHE A 115 7.22 1.39 22.27
C PHE A 115 7.44 0.28 21.25
N LYS A 116 7.03 -0.94 21.56
CA LYS A 116 7.18 -2.09 20.68
C LYS A 116 6.36 -1.90 19.38
N LEU A 117 5.13 -1.45 19.52
CA LEU A 117 4.25 -1.16 18.37
C LEU A 117 4.85 -0.06 17.48
N ALA A 118 5.29 1.05 18.06
CA ALA A 118 5.96 2.13 17.33
C ALA A 118 7.18 1.62 16.55
N THR A 119 8.01 0.78 17.17
CA THR A 119 9.18 0.20 16.54
C THR A 119 8.82 -0.72 15.36
N ILE A 120 7.81 -1.57 15.53
CA ILE A 120 7.32 -2.46 14.45
C ILE A 120 6.81 -1.64 13.26
N LEU A 121 6.03 -0.60 13.50
CA LEU A 121 5.48 0.26 12.45
C LEU A 121 6.60 1.01 11.71
N GLU A 122 7.57 1.55 12.44
CA GLU A 122 8.72 2.25 11.88
C GLU A 122 9.58 1.32 11.00
N GLN A 123 9.87 0.11 11.47
CA GLN A 123 10.60 -0.90 10.69
C GLN A 123 9.83 -1.33 9.45
N SER A 124 8.51 -1.53 9.57
CA SER A 124 7.65 -1.88 8.45
C SER A 124 7.67 -0.80 7.36
N GLU A 125 7.56 0.48 7.74
CA GLU A 125 7.60 1.59 6.79
C GLU A 125 9.00 1.77 6.18
N ALA A 126 10.08 1.59 6.97
CA ALA A 126 11.44 1.59 6.46
C ALA A 126 11.68 0.47 5.44
N ASN A 127 11.20 -0.73 5.71
CA ASN A 127 11.28 -1.86 4.79
C ASN A 127 10.47 -1.63 3.51
N ARG A 128 9.27 -1.04 3.63
CA ARG A 128 8.44 -0.65 2.48
C ARG A 128 9.16 0.36 1.58
N LYS A 129 9.81 1.37 2.18
CA LYS A 129 10.61 2.36 1.44
C LYS A 129 11.82 1.72 0.75
N LYS A 130 12.52 0.80 1.44
CA LYS A 130 13.65 0.04 0.86
C LYS A 130 13.20 -0.81 -0.32
N MET A 131 12.10 -1.54 -0.20
CA MET A 131 11.53 -2.34 -1.30
C MET A 131 11.16 -1.49 -2.52
N LYS A 132 10.46 -0.36 -2.31
CA LYS A 132 10.14 0.57 -3.40
C LYS A 132 11.40 1.09 -4.11
N LYS A 133 12.45 1.41 -3.32
CA LYS A 133 13.74 1.86 -3.89
C LYS A 133 14.44 0.74 -4.66
N ALA A 134 14.44 -0.49 -4.14
CA ALA A 134 15.05 -1.65 -4.80
C ALA A 134 14.36 -1.99 -6.13
N LEU A 135 13.03 -1.86 -6.21
CA LEU A 135 12.27 -2.13 -7.44
C LEU A 135 12.46 -1.04 -8.51
N ARG A 136 12.95 0.14 -8.16
CA ARG A 136 13.16 1.23 -9.11
C ARG A 136 14.20 0.89 -10.19
N MET A 137 15.29 0.24 -9.80
CA MET A 137 16.37 -0.18 -10.72
C MET A 137 15.86 -1.19 -11.76
N PRO A 138 15.25 -2.34 -11.40
CA PRO A 138 14.70 -3.27 -12.38
C PRO A 138 13.64 -2.65 -13.28
N MET A 139 12.79 -1.74 -12.76
CA MET A 139 11.81 -1.04 -13.60
C MET A 139 12.48 -0.19 -14.68
N MET A 140 13.50 0.60 -14.33
CA MET A 140 14.18 1.44 -15.31
C MET A 140 14.89 0.61 -16.38
N THR A 141 15.58 -0.47 -16.00
CA THR A 141 16.24 -1.35 -16.96
C THR A 141 15.23 -2.08 -17.85
N SER A 142 14.10 -2.52 -17.30
CA SER A 142 13.04 -3.16 -18.08
C SER A 142 12.40 -2.18 -19.07
N ILE A 143 12.15 -0.94 -18.69
CA ILE A 143 11.62 0.10 -19.60
C ILE A 143 12.61 0.38 -20.73
N ALA A 144 13.90 0.51 -20.41
CA ALA A 144 14.94 0.73 -21.42
C ALA A 144 15.04 -0.45 -22.40
N LEU A 145 14.98 -1.69 -21.90
CA LEU A 145 15.04 -2.90 -22.72
C LEU A 145 13.82 -3.02 -23.65
N ILE A 146 12.62 -2.77 -23.11
CA ILE A 146 11.37 -2.76 -23.90
C ILE A 146 11.45 -1.66 -24.96
N GLY A 147 11.91 -0.47 -24.61
CA GLY A 147 12.09 0.63 -25.56
C GLY A 147 13.07 0.29 -26.69
N ALA A 148 14.21 -0.32 -26.35
CA ALA A 148 15.19 -0.78 -27.34
C ALA A 148 14.61 -1.88 -28.25
N PHE A 149 13.83 -2.81 -27.68
CA PHE A 149 13.19 -3.88 -28.45
C PHE A 149 12.13 -3.33 -29.42
N VAL A 150 11.29 -2.40 -28.97
CA VAL A 150 10.29 -1.72 -29.82
C VAL A 150 10.98 -0.93 -30.92
N PHE A 151 12.05 -0.19 -30.61
CA PHE A 151 12.84 0.53 -31.60
C PHE A 151 13.42 -0.41 -32.66
N LEU A 152 13.95 -1.56 -32.26
CA LEU A 152 14.49 -2.57 -33.16
C LEU A 152 13.40 -3.12 -34.10
N ILE A 153 12.22 -3.44 -33.57
CA ILE A 153 11.09 -3.93 -34.38
C ILE A 153 10.62 -2.87 -35.37
N LEU A 154 10.45 -1.63 -34.95
CA LEU A 154 9.88 -0.58 -35.82
C LEU A 154 10.86 0.00 -36.82
N MET A 155 12.17 0.03 -36.52
CA MET A 155 13.18 0.68 -37.37
C MET A 155 14.08 -0.30 -38.13
N VAL A 156 14.46 -1.40 -37.51
CA VAL A 156 15.46 -2.32 -38.06
C VAL A 156 14.80 -3.43 -38.88
N VAL A 157 13.76 -4.04 -38.36
CA VAL A 157 13.05 -5.17 -39.00
C VAL A 157 12.54 -4.80 -40.41
N PRO A 158 11.90 -3.63 -40.66
CA PRO A 158 11.46 -3.28 -42.02
C PRO A 158 12.59 -3.14 -43.04
N LYS A 159 13.76 -2.68 -42.61
CA LYS A 159 14.93 -2.59 -43.51
C LYS A 159 15.43 -3.96 -44.00
N PHE A 160 15.42 -4.95 -43.10
CA PHE A 160 15.73 -6.32 -43.47
C PHE A 160 14.70 -6.93 -44.43
N LYS A 161 13.39 -6.66 -44.23
CA LYS A 161 12.32 -7.11 -45.11
C LYS A 161 12.58 -6.66 -46.56
N SER A 162 12.98 -5.40 -46.76
CA SER A 162 13.26 -4.87 -48.09
C SER A 162 14.46 -5.53 -48.79
N ILE A 163 15.44 -6.01 -48.00
CA ILE A 163 16.64 -6.72 -48.52
C ILE A 163 16.23 -8.14 -48.93
N PHE A 164 15.51 -8.89 -48.11
CA PHE A 164 15.09 -10.26 -48.41
C PHE A 164 14.16 -10.33 -49.63
N VAL A 165 13.26 -9.37 -49.78
CA VAL A 165 12.39 -9.28 -50.97
C VAL A 165 13.24 -9.09 -52.26
N LYS A 166 14.32 -8.33 -52.20
CA LYS A 166 15.23 -8.13 -53.35
C LYS A 166 16.03 -9.39 -53.74
N PHE A 167 16.30 -10.27 -52.80
CA PHE A 167 17.04 -11.51 -53.02
C PHE A 167 16.15 -12.72 -53.35
N GLY A 168 14.79 -12.56 -53.36
CA GLY A 168 13.85 -13.60 -53.75
C GLY A 168 13.83 -14.83 -52.86
N SER A 169 14.32 -14.70 -51.61
CA SER A 169 14.36 -15.80 -50.64
C SER A 169 13.22 -15.66 -49.60
N ASP A 170 12.61 -16.78 -49.23
CA ASP A 170 11.60 -16.83 -48.18
C ASP A 170 12.16 -16.40 -46.83
N LEU A 171 11.39 -15.61 -46.10
CA LEU A 171 11.78 -15.13 -44.77
C LEU A 171 11.81 -16.29 -43.76
N PRO A 172 12.86 -16.41 -42.94
CA PRO A 172 12.88 -17.35 -41.82
C PRO A 172 11.73 -17.16 -40.86
N LEU A 173 11.20 -18.25 -40.29
CA LEU A 173 10.10 -18.23 -39.34
C LEU A 173 10.22 -17.20 -38.19
N PRO A 174 11.41 -17.00 -37.56
CA PRO A 174 11.56 -15.96 -36.52
C PRO A 174 11.31 -14.54 -37.04
N THR A 175 11.71 -14.27 -38.29
CA THR A 175 11.49 -12.94 -38.90
C THR A 175 10.05 -12.71 -39.29
N GLN A 176 9.31 -13.74 -39.67
CA GLN A 176 7.86 -13.67 -39.90
C GLN A 176 7.09 -13.35 -38.60
N LEU A 177 7.50 -13.94 -37.48
CA LEU A 177 6.94 -13.62 -36.14
C LEU A 177 7.19 -12.16 -35.75
N LEU A 178 8.40 -11.64 -35.97
CA LEU A 178 8.75 -10.24 -35.70
C LEU A 178 7.96 -9.26 -36.58
N LEU A 179 7.71 -9.60 -37.84
CA LEU A 179 6.84 -8.80 -38.73
C LEU A 179 5.39 -8.82 -38.30
N GLY A 180 4.91 -9.94 -37.76
CA GLY A 180 3.58 -10.01 -37.13
C GLY A 180 3.46 -9.10 -35.91
N MET A 181 4.50 -9.04 -35.08
CA MET A 181 4.60 -8.14 -33.94
C MET A 181 4.68 -6.65 -34.37
N GLU A 182 5.44 -6.35 -35.46
CA GLU A 182 5.49 -5.01 -36.04
C GLU A 182 4.10 -4.53 -36.47
N TYR A 183 3.34 -5.37 -37.17
CA TYR A 183 1.98 -5.06 -37.60
C TYR A 183 1.03 -4.78 -36.40
N LEU A 184 1.13 -5.60 -35.36
CA LEU A 184 0.36 -5.40 -34.13
C LEU A 184 0.73 -4.10 -33.41
N LEU A 185 2.03 -3.80 -33.27
CA LEU A 185 2.52 -2.58 -32.63
C LEU A 185 2.20 -1.33 -33.44
N HIS A 186 2.28 -1.40 -34.77
CA HIS A 186 1.97 -0.27 -35.63
C HIS A 186 0.46 0.05 -35.64
N ASN A 187 -0.40 -0.98 -35.63
CA ASN A 187 -1.85 -0.81 -35.76
C ASN A 187 -2.56 -0.62 -34.40
N TYR A 188 -2.03 -1.22 -33.33
CA TYR A 188 -2.63 -1.22 -31.99
C TYR A 188 -1.75 -0.59 -30.92
N GLY A 189 -0.52 -0.16 -31.25
CA GLY A 189 0.44 0.39 -30.25
C GLY A 189 -0.08 1.67 -29.58
N LEU A 190 -0.83 2.50 -30.29
CA LEU A 190 -1.47 3.69 -29.73
C LEU A 190 -2.61 3.35 -28.74
N PHE A 191 -3.28 2.20 -28.92
CA PHE A 191 -4.35 1.73 -28.05
C PHE A 191 -3.81 1.03 -26.79
N LEU A 192 -2.58 0.55 -26.82
CA LEU A 192 -1.89 -0.07 -25.66
C LEU A 192 -1.20 0.95 -24.75
N LEU A 193 -1.01 2.20 -25.22
CA LEU A 193 -0.38 3.30 -24.49
C LEU A 193 -1.40 4.26 -23.82
N ALA A 194 -2.70 4.14 -24.14
CA ALA A 194 -3.80 4.89 -23.54
C ALA A 194 -4.47 4.12 -22.39
#